data_610a2de7719dfec9f93b38f7eae27392
#
_entry.id   610a2de7719dfec9f93b38f7eae27392
#
_cell.length_a   1.000
_cell.length_b   1.000
_cell.length_c   1.000
_cell.angle_alpha   90.00
_cell.angle_beta   90.00
_cell.angle_gamma   90.00
#
_symmetry.space_group_name_H-M   'P 1'
#
loop_
_entity.id
_entity.type
_entity.pdbx_description
1 polymer ?
#
loop_
_entity_poly.entity_id
_entity_poly.type
_entity_poly.pdbx_seq_one_letter_code
_entity_poly.pdbx_strand_id
1 'polypeptide(L)'
;SPMVYTARYVKANMPDAVTVFVAPCVGKRSEVYRTPEVDYVVSFEEIGSWFMAKNIDVMKCEPTELDNSINSDGRRFAYTNGVMQSVKNYVEHPEAIKDIVISGLDKATIRTLKGYVKSCPGNFVEVMSCAGGCVNGCDVIANPRVATRQVDNFAKSMEEEKKD
;
A
#
# COMPACT_ATOMS: atom_id res chain seq x y z
N SER A 1 -5.76 -3.79 7.97
CA SER A 1 -5.20 -3.18 6.75
C SER A 1 -5.37 -4.12 5.54
N PRO A 2 -5.09 -3.68 4.32
CA PRO A 2 -5.07 -4.55 3.13
C PRO A 2 -4.19 -5.78 3.30
N MET A 3 -3.02 -5.66 3.92
CA MET A 3 -2.14 -6.79 4.27
C MET A 3 -2.89 -7.88 5.03
N VAL A 4 -3.59 -7.53 6.10
CA VAL A 4 -4.33 -8.49 6.93
C VAL A 4 -5.46 -9.15 6.14
N TYR A 5 -6.17 -8.37 5.35
CA TYR A 5 -7.28 -8.89 4.53
C TYR A 5 -6.78 -9.91 3.50
N THR A 6 -5.70 -9.57 2.80
CA THR A 6 -5.07 -10.48 1.81
C THR A 6 -4.52 -11.74 2.49
N ALA A 7 -3.85 -11.61 3.65
CA ALA A 7 -3.33 -12.75 4.37
C ALA A 7 -4.45 -13.71 4.82
N ARG A 8 -5.57 -13.19 5.32
CA ARG A 8 -6.76 -13.99 5.65
C ARG A 8 -7.33 -14.71 4.44
N TYR A 9 -7.42 -14.03 3.32
CA TYR A 9 -7.86 -14.64 2.07
C TYR A 9 -6.92 -15.78 1.65
N VAL A 10 -5.61 -15.56 1.70
CA VAL A 10 -4.60 -16.59 1.38
C VAL A 10 -4.75 -17.80 2.32
N LYS A 11 -4.78 -17.59 3.63
CA LYS A 11 -4.91 -18.69 4.61
C LYS A 11 -6.24 -19.44 4.49
N ALA A 12 -7.30 -18.78 4.09
CA ALA A 12 -8.59 -19.43 3.85
C ALA A 12 -8.59 -20.35 2.62
N ASN A 13 -7.85 -19.98 1.56
CA ASN A 13 -7.81 -20.75 0.32
C ASN A 13 -6.59 -21.67 0.21
N MET A 14 -5.52 -21.38 0.93
CA MET A 14 -4.25 -22.11 0.97
C MET A 14 -3.75 -22.17 2.42
N PRO A 15 -4.32 -23.02 3.28
CA PRO A 15 -4.02 -23.04 4.73
C PRO A 15 -2.55 -23.24 5.08
N ASP A 16 -1.83 -24.01 4.28
CA ASP A 16 -0.41 -24.34 4.48
C ASP A 16 0.55 -23.30 3.89
N ALA A 17 0.03 -22.27 3.21
CA ALA A 17 0.88 -21.23 2.62
C ALA A 17 1.58 -20.41 3.71
N VAL A 18 2.88 -20.17 3.53
CA VAL A 18 3.64 -19.19 4.31
C VAL A 18 3.43 -17.81 3.70
N THR A 19 2.90 -16.88 4.50
CA THR A 19 2.65 -15.50 4.07
C THR A 19 3.81 -14.60 4.46
N VAL A 20 4.41 -13.96 3.46
CA VAL A 20 5.50 -12.99 3.64
C VAL A 20 5.06 -11.65 3.07
N PHE A 21 4.98 -10.63 3.92
CA PHE A 21 4.64 -9.28 3.51
C PHE A 21 5.91 -8.44 3.32
N VAL A 22 6.17 -8.00 2.09
CA VAL A 22 7.30 -7.13 1.76
C VAL A 22 6.79 -5.69 1.61
N ALA A 23 7.33 -4.76 2.41
CA ALA A 23 6.81 -3.41 2.45
C ALA A 23 7.85 -2.35 2.91
N PRO A 24 7.66 -1.09 2.53
CA PRO A 24 8.50 0.03 2.97
C PRO A 24 8.05 0.59 4.35
N CYS A 25 7.60 -0.26 5.28
CA CYS A 25 6.88 0.22 6.46
C CYS A 25 7.19 -0.58 7.74
N VAL A 26 7.95 -0.02 8.67
CA VAL A 26 8.20 -0.62 9.99
C VAL A 26 6.91 -0.76 10.84
N GLY A 27 5.91 0.09 10.62
CA GLY A 27 4.62 0.00 11.32
C GLY A 27 3.89 -1.33 11.06
N LYS A 28 4.13 -1.97 9.91
CA LYS A 28 3.58 -3.28 9.58
C LYS A 28 4.10 -4.39 10.48
N ARG A 29 5.32 -4.29 11.00
CA ARG A 29 5.84 -5.24 11.99
C ARG A 29 5.00 -5.25 13.27
N SER A 30 4.63 -4.08 13.76
CA SER A 30 3.77 -3.96 14.93
C SER A 30 2.36 -4.51 14.69
N GLU A 31 1.84 -4.36 13.46
CA GLU A 31 0.54 -4.91 13.09
C GLU A 31 0.57 -6.45 13.05
N VAL A 32 1.64 -7.03 12.49
CA VAL A 32 1.81 -8.50 12.36
C VAL A 32 1.86 -9.20 13.73
N TYR A 33 2.43 -8.59 14.75
CA TYR A 33 2.39 -9.16 16.12
C TYR A 33 0.96 -9.44 16.62
N ARG A 34 -0.05 -8.81 16.02
CA ARG A 34 -1.46 -8.96 16.35
C ARG A 34 -2.26 -9.69 15.28
N THR A 35 -1.58 -10.18 14.25
CA THR A 35 -2.21 -10.77 13.06
C THR A 35 -1.56 -12.11 12.75
N PRO A 36 -2.08 -13.20 13.32
CA PRO A 36 -1.48 -14.55 13.19
C PRO A 36 -1.50 -15.09 11.76
N GLU A 37 -2.29 -14.47 10.86
CA GLU A 37 -2.37 -14.88 9.47
C GLU A 37 -1.18 -14.39 8.61
N VAL A 38 -0.37 -13.46 9.12
CA VAL A 38 0.87 -13.00 8.46
C VAL A 38 2.05 -13.61 9.19
N ASP A 39 2.78 -14.50 8.52
CA ASP A 39 3.90 -15.22 9.13
C ASP A 39 5.15 -14.34 9.25
N TYR A 40 5.46 -13.56 8.20
CA TYR A 40 6.66 -12.72 8.15
C TYR A 40 6.39 -11.34 7.54
N VAL A 41 7.17 -10.36 8.01
CA VAL A 41 7.27 -9.03 7.40
C VAL A 41 8.74 -8.73 7.11
N VAL A 42 9.02 -8.32 5.88
CA VAL A 42 10.36 -7.96 5.40
C VAL A 42 10.30 -6.54 4.82
N SER A 43 11.25 -5.68 5.18
CA SER A 43 11.34 -4.36 4.57
C SER A 43 12.03 -4.41 3.20
N PHE A 44 11.87 -3.33 2.41
CA PHE A 44 12.60 -3.21 1.14
C PHE A 44 14.11 -3.17 1.34
N GLU A 45 14.59 -2.56 2.42
CA GLU A 45 16.02 -2.57 2.74
C GLU A 45 16.53 -3.98 3.09
N GLU A 46 15.76 -4.76 3.84
CA GLU A 46 16.12 -6.13 4.21
C GLU A 46 16.15 -7.04 3.00
N ILE A 47 15.12 -7.00 2.14
CA ILE A 47 15.09 -7.85 0.94
C ILE A 47 16.18 -7.42 -0.08
N GLY A 48 16.43 -6.11 -0.21
CA GLY A 48 17.52 -5.58 -1.02
C GLY A 48 18.90 -6.07 -0.52
N SER A 49 19.12 -6.03 0.78
CA SER A 49 20.35 -6.55 1.41
C SER A 49 20.51 -8.06 1.19
N TRP A 50 19.40 -8.80 1.25
CA TRP A 50 19.40 -10.23 0.97
C TRP A 50 19.73 -10.54 -0.50
N PHE A 51 19.18 -9.78 -1.45
CA PHE A 51 19.53 -9.91 -2.86
C PHE A 51 21.02 -9.65 -3.10
N MET A 52 21.59 -8.62 -2.48
CA MET A 52 23.01 -8.34 -2.54
C MET A 52 23.86 -9.50 -1.97
N ALA A 53 23.48 -10.03 -0.82
CA ALA A 53 24.20 -11.16 -0.19
C ALA A 53 24.15 -12.44 -1.03
N LYS A 54 23.10 -12.60 -1.87
CA LYS A 54 22.92 -13.72 -2.79
C LYS A 54 23.46 -13.46 -4.19
N ASN A 55 24.08 -12.28 -4.43
CA ASN A 55 24.51 -11.82 -5.76
C ASN A 55 23.37 -11.81 -6.79
N ILE A 56 22.15 -11.50 -6.36
CA ILE A 56 21.00 -11.37 -7.25
C ILE A 56 20.93 -9.90 -7.72
N ASP A 57 21.13 -9.70 -9.02
CA ASP A 57 20.91 -8.42 -9.69
C ASP A 57 19.49 -8.45 -10.31
N VAL A 58 18.55 -7.78 -9.68
CA VAL A 58 17.14 -7.77 -10.08
C VAL A 58 16.98 -7.26 -11.52
N MET A 59 17.85 -6.33 -11.97
CA MET A 59 17.80 -5.78 -13.33
C MET A 59 18.22 -6.78 -14.40
N LYS A 60 18.84 -7.90 -14.02
CA LYS A 60 19.27 -8.99 -14.91
C LYS A 60 18.37 -10.22 -14.82
N CYS A 61 17.39 -10.21 -13.92
CA CYS A 61 16.44 -11.30 -13.83
C CYS A 61 15.47 -11.28 -15.01
N GLU A 62 15.17 -12.46 -15.54
CA GLU A 62 14.13 -12.58 -16.57
C GLU A 62 12.76 -12.24 -15.96
N PRO A 63 11.95 -11.39 -16.63
CA PRO A 63 10.61 -11.09 -16.19
C PRO A 63 9.73 -12.35 -16.18
N THR A 64 8.91 -12.49 -15.16
CA THR A 64 7.89 -13.54 -15.08
C THR A 64 6.52 -12.88 -15.05
N GLU A 65 5.62 -13.34 -15.90
CA GLU A 65 4.22 -12.91 -15.85
C GLU A 65 3.57 -13.49 -14.60
N LEU A 66 2.91 -12.62 -13.84
CA LEU A 66 2.09 -12.99 -12.70
C LEU A 66 0.61 -12.86 -13.09
N ASP A 67 -0.25 -13.65 -12.45
CA ASP A 67 -1.69 -13.46 -12.55
C ASP A 67 -2.06 -12.03 -12.10
N ASN A 68 -2.46 -11.22 -13.07
CA ASN A 68 -2.69 -9.79 -12.92
C ASN A 68 -4.16 -9.48 -12.62
N SER A 69 -4.73 -10.15 -11.62
CA SER A 69 -6.11 -9.89 -11.17
C SER A 69 -6.28 -8.53 -10.49
N ILE A 70 -5.19 -7.89 -10.06
CA ILE A 70 -5.22 -6.59 -9.38
C ILE A 70 -5.36 -5.48 -10.41
N ASN A 71 -6.43 -4.68 -10.26
CA ASN A 71 -6.68 -3.51 -11.11
C ASN A 71 -5.74 -2.31 -10.79
N SER A 72 -5.80 -1.29 -11.64
CA SER A 72 -5.02 -0.05 -11.50
C SER A 72 -5.24 0.67 -10.17
N ASP A 73 -6.46 0.65 -9.64
CA ASP A 73 -6.80 1.33 -8.38
C ASP A 73 -6.09 0.69 -7.19
N GLY A 74 -6.06 -0.65 -7.11
CA GLY A 74 -5.35 -1.35 -6.04
C GLY A 74 -3.84 -1.05 -6.05
N ARG A 75 -3.25 -0.83 -7.22
CA ARG A 75 -1.83 -0.47 -7.35
C ARG A 75 -1.53 0.94 -6.86
N ARG A 76 -2.49 1.85 -6.91
CA ARG A 76 -2.33 3.24 -6.43
C ARG A 76 -2.40 3.39 -4.92
N PHE A 77 -2.66 2.33 -4.16
CA PHE A 77 -2.69 2.36 -2.69
C PHE A 77 -1.35 2.79 -2.06
N ALA A 78 -0.27 2.73 -2.83
CA ALA A 78 1.07 3.06 -2.35
C ALA A 78 1.31 4.57 -2.14
N TYR A 79 0.47 5.45 -2.68
CA TYR A 79 0.59 6.89 -2.51
C TYR A 79 -0.71 7.53 -2.00
N THR A 80 -0.56 8.75 -1.45
CA THR A 80 -1.66 9.53 -0.86
C THR A 80 -2.78 9.74 -1.88
N ASN A 81 -4.02 9.65 -1.43
CA ASN A 81 -5.25 9.73 -2.20
C ASN A 81 -5.57 8.50 -3.09
N GLY A 82 -4.70 7.49 -3.13
CA GLY A 82 -4.94 6.30 -3.94
C GLY A 82 -6.07 5.43 -3.40
N VAL A 83 -6.14 5.24 -2.09
CA VAL A 83 -7.22 4.48 -1.44
C VAL A 83 -8.55 5.23 -1.58
N MET A 84 -8.56 6.55 -1.38
CA MET A 84 -9.74 7.39 -1.52
C MET A 84 -10.34 7.30 -2.92
N GLN A 85 -9.51 7.45 -3.96
CA GLN A 85 -9.96 7.33 -5.34
C GLN A 85 -10.51 5.93 -5.64
N SER A 86 -9.83 4.89 -5.19
CA SER A 86 -10.31 3.52 -5.33
C SER A 86 -11.69 3.35 -4.70
N VAL A 87 -11.89 3.83 -3.46
CA VAL A 87 -13.20 3.76 -2.81
C VAL A 87 -14.27 4.48 -3.63
N LYS A 88 -13.99 5.70 -4.12
CA LYS A 88 -14.93 6.45 -4.97
C LYS A 88 -15.32 5.73 -6.26
N ASN A 89 -14.40 4.94 -6.83
CA ASN A 89 -14.64 4.20 -8.06
C ASN A 89 -15.54 2.96 -7.86
N TYR A 90 -15.70 2.49 -6.62
CA TYR A 90 -16.45 1.26 -6.32
C TYR A 90 -17.72 1.45 -5.50
N VAL A 91 -17.98 2.65 -4.97
CA VAL A 91 -19.24 2.92 -4.26
C VAL A 91 -20.34 3.32 -5.25
N GLU A 92 -21.57 2.99 -4.91
CA GLU A 92 -22.75 3.32 -5.74
C GLU A 92 -23.01 4.84 -5.82
N HIS A 93 -22.67 5.58 -4.74
CA HIS A 93 -22.91 7.01 -4.60
C HIS A 93 -21.63 7.78 -4.26
N PRO A 94 -20.67 7.92 -5.20
CA PRO A 94 -19.40 8.62 -4.95
C PRO A 94 -19.59 10.10 -4.60
N GLU A 95 -20.65 10.74 -5.08
CA GLU A 95 -21.01 12.13 -4.78
C GLU A 95 -21.41 12.35 -3.30
N ALA A 96 -21.81 11.29 -2.60
CA ALA A 96 -22.12 11.33 -1.17
C ALA A 96 -20.85 11.35 -0.30
N ILE A 97 -19.68 11.03 -0.86
CA ILE A 97 -18.43 11.03 -0.13
C ILE A 97 -17.93 12.46 0.05
N LYS A 98 -17.86 12.90 1.31
CA LYS A 98 -17.16 14.11 1.75
C LYS A 98 -15.78 13.69 2.24
N ASP A 99 -14.84 13.65 1.30
CA ASP A 99 -13.51 13.12 1.56
C ASP A 99 -12.58 14.09 2.28
N ILE A 100 -11.73 13.53 3.12
CA ILE A 100 -10.61 14.20 3.76
C ILE A 100 -9.38 13.32 3.60
N VAL A 101 -8.30 13.91 3.11
CA VAL A 101 -7.02 13.23 2.95
C VAL A 101 -5.97 13.87 3.85
N ILE A 102 -5.37 13.06 4.73
CA ILE A 102 -4.27 13.46 5.59
C ILE A 102 -3.01 12.73 5.13
N SER A 103 -2.02 13.52 4.70
CA SER A 103 -0.75 13.03 4.17
C SER A 103 0.39 13.39 5.12
N GLY A 104 0.84 12.41 5.88
CA GLY A 104 1.84 12.57 6.94
C GLY A 104 1.23 12.87 8.31
N LEU A 105 1.78 12.21 9.33
CA LEU A 105 1.40 12.43 10.73
C LEU A 105 2.45 13.26 11.44
N ASP A 106 2.15 14.54 11.64
CA ASP A 106 2.88 15.46 12.50
C ASP A 106 2.01 15.91 13.69
N LYS A 107 2.53 16.83 14.51
CA LYS A 107 1.80 17.35 15.67
C LYS A 107 0.50 18.07 15.27
N ALA A 108 0.46 18.73 14.11
CA ALA A 108 -0.70 19.48 13.64
C ALA A 108 -1.78 18.52 13.13
N THR A 109 -1.42 17.58 12.26
CA THR A 109 -2.34 16.58 11.70
C THR A 109 -2.89 15.65 12.79
N ILE A 110 -2.08 15.25 13.78
CA ILE A 110 -2.56 14.48 14.94
C ILE A 110 -3.58 15.29 15.77
N ARG A 111 -3.34 16.60 15.96
CA ARG A 111 -4.32 17.46 16.66
C ARG A 111 -5.63 17.57 15.89
N THR A 112 -5.57 17.71 14.58
CA THR A 112 -6.72 17.72 13.67
C THR A 112 -7.52 16.42 13.80
N LEU A 113 -6.86 15.26 13.68
CA LEU A 113 -7.51 13.95 13.84
C LEU A 113 -8.18 13.76 15.20
N LYS A 114 -7.53 14.22 16.27
CA LYS A 114 -8.16 14.23 17.62
C LYS A 114 -9.41 15.11 17.67
N GLY A 115 -9.44 16.20 16.91
CA GLY A 115 -10.61 17.06 16.76
C GLY A 115 -11.77 16.36 16.06
N TYR A 116 -11.48 15.51 15.07
CA TYR A 116 -12.49 14.77 14.31
C TYR A 116 -13.29 13.75 15.16
N VAL A 117 -12.77 13.33 16.30
CA VAL A 117 -13.53 12.50 17.26
C VAL A 117 -14.79 13.24 17.74
N LYS A 118 -14.74 14.58 17.85
CA LYS A 118 -15.87 15.41 18.29
C LYS A 118 -16.70 15.92 17.11
N SER A 119 -16.06 16.32 16.04
CA SER A 119 -16.71 16.87 14.86
C SER A 119 -15.81 16.65 13.64
N CYS A 120 -16.20 15.73 12.78
CA CYS A 120 -15.52 15.51 11.53
C CYS A 120 -16.27 16.21 10.39
N PRO A 121 -15.62 17.05 9.57
CA PRO A 121 -16.27 17.74 8.46
C PRO A 121 -16.56 16.83 7.27
N GLY A 122 -15.97 15.63 7.23
CA GLY A 122 -16.20 14.62 6.22
C GLY A 122 -16.78 13.31 6.76
N ASN A 123 -17.15 12.41 5.87
CA ASN A 123 -17.64 11.08 6.20
C ASN A 123 -16.68 9.94 5.79
N PHE A 124 -15.61 10.28 5.08
CA PHE A 124 -14.53 9.36 4.76
C PHE A 124 -13.17 10.06 4.93
N VAL A 125 -12.28 9.47 5.71
CA VAL A 125 -10.97 10.04 6.02
C VAL A 125 -9.88 9.04 5.65
N GLU A 126 -9.07 9.37 4.64
CA GLU A 126 -7.83 8.65 4.36
C GLU A 126 -6.70 9.25 5.19
N VAL A 127 -5.96 8.40 5.90
CA VAL A 127 -4.81 8.83 6.71
C VAL A 127 -3.58 8.05 6.30
N MET A 128 -2.59 8.74 5.74
CA MET A 128 -1.26 8.20 5.49
C MET A 128 -0.28 8.68 6.56
N SER A 129 0.38 7.75 7.26
CA SER A 129 1.39 8.11 8.28
C SER A 129 2.61 8.80 7.68
N CYS A 130 3.03 8.35 6.50
CA CYS A 130 4.13 8.96 5.75
C CYS A 130 3.58 10.02 4.79
N ALA A 131 4.24 11.18 4.72
CA ALA A 131 3.89 12.23 3.76
C ALA A 131 4.08 11.72 2.32
N GLY A 132 3.05 11.84 1.49
CA GLY A 132 3.05 11.28 0.13
C GLY A 132 2.64 9.82 0.03
N GLY A 133 2.49 9.11 1.15
CA GLY A 133 2.09 7.70 1.21
C GLY A 133 3.26 6.74 1.41
N CYS A 134 3.03 5.46 1.16
CA CYS A 134 4.01 4.38 1.37
C CYS A 134 5.24 4.50 0.46
N VAL A 135 5.12 5.15 -0.69
CA VAL A 135 6.25 5.47 -1.58
C VAL A 135 7.32 6.36 -0.93
N ASN A 136 7.00 6.99 0.19
CA ASN A 136 7.91 7.76 1.05
C ASN A 136 8.03 7.15 2.45
N GLY A 137 7.82 5.84 2.56
CA GLY A 137 8.00 5.10 3.81
C GLY A 137 9.46 5.07 4.26
N CYS A 138 9.68 4.79 5.56
CA CYS A 138 11.02 4.83 6.17
C CYS A 138 12.00 3.80 5.58
N ASP A 139 11.51 2.70 5.02
CA ASP A 139 12.33 1.63 4.41
C ASP A 139 12.29 1.67 2.86
N VAL A 140 11.94 2.82 2.26
CA VAL A 140 12.02 3.02 0.81
C VAL A 140 13.45 3.34 0.41
N ILE A 141 13.99 2.60 -0.56
CA ILE A 141 15.35 2.77 -1.08
C ILE A 141 15.38 3.82 -2.21
N ALA A 142 14.27 3.96 -2.95
CA ALA A 142 14.16 4.84 -4.10
C ALA A 142 13.78 6.28 -3.70
N ASN A 143 14.09 7.25 -4.59
CA ASN A 143 13.56 8.61 -4.43
C ASN A 143 12.02 8.59 -4.50
N PRO A 144 11.29 9.17 -3.54
CA PRO A 144 9.83 9.08 -3.46
C PRO A 144 9.10 9.62 -4.70
N ARG A 145 9.61 10.68 -5.34
CA ARG A 145 9.02 11.24 -6.56
C ARG A 145 9.16 10.29 -7.74
N VAL A 146 10.31 9.59 -7.83
CA VAL A 146 10.55 8.58 -8.86
C VAL A 146 9.65 7.37 -8.60
N ALA A 147 9.60 6.89 -7.36
CA ALA A 147 8.76 5.76 -6.96
C ALA A 147 7.27 6.03 -7.25
N THR A 148 6.75 7.21 -6.89
CA THR A 148 5.36 7.59 -7.20
C THR A 148 5.07 7.53 -8.69
N ARG A 149 5.98 8.10 -9.53
CA ARG A 149 5.81 8.06 -10.99
C ARG A 149 5.86 6.65 -11.54
N GLN A 150 6.76 5.80 -11.04
CA GLN A 150 6.87 4.40 -11.48
C GLN A 150 5.61 3.60 -11.12
N VAL A 151 5.09 3.77 -9.91
CA VAL A 151 3.84 3.13 -9.46
C VAL A 151 2.65 3.59 -10.31
N ASP A 152 2.55 4.90 -10.60
CA ASP A 152 1.46 5.44 -11.43
C ASP A 152 1.55 4.95 -12.89
N ASN A 153 2.75 4.91 -13.47
CA ASN A 153 2.96 4.36 -14.81
C ASN A 153 2.58 2.88 -14.87
N PHE A 154 2.97 2.11 -13.86
CA PHE A 154 2.60 0.69 -13.76
C PHE A 154 1.09 0.49 -13.57
N ALA A 155 0.42 1.35 -12.81
CA ALA A 155 -1.03 1.31 -12.69
C ALA A 155 -1.73 1.62 -14.02
N LYS A 156 -1.21 2.60 -14.79
CA LYS A 156 -1.75 2.97 -16.11
C LYS A 156 -1.58 1.90 -17.17
N SER A 157 -0.46 1.18 -17.20
CA SER A 157 -0.27 0.08 -18.16
C SER A 157 -1.34 -0.99 -18.03
N MET A 158 -1.84 -1.22 -16.81
CA MET A 158 -2.92 -2.16 -16.55
C MET A 158 -4.33 -1.67 -17.01
N GLU A 159 -4.50 -0.37 -17.21
CA GLU A 159 -5.74 0.20 -17.77
C GLU A 159 -5.82 0.02 -19.28
N GLU A 160 -4.67 0.03 -19.95
CA GLU A 160 -4.56 -0.14 -21.41
C GLU A 160 -4.82 -1.59 -21.83
N GLU A 161 -4.30 -2.57 -21.06
CA GLU A 161 -4.53 -4.01 -21.31
C GLU A 161 -6.01 -4.44 -21.18
N LYS A 162 -6.84 -3.67 -20.49
CA LYS A 162 -8.28 -3.97 -20.32
C LYS A 162 -9.18 -3.38 -21.41
N LYS A 163 -8.62 -2.63 -22.35
CA LYS A 163 -9.37 -1.98 -23.44
C LYS A 163 -9.35 -2.78 -24.75
N ASP A 164 -8.54 -3.83 -24.81
CA ASP A 164 -8.46 -4.78 -25.92
C ASP A 164 -9.20 -6.08 -25.57
#